data_76758a7949528c1b3f7ffceee648b2db
#
_entry.id   76758a7949528c1b3f7ffceee648b2db
#
_cell.length_a   1.000
_cell.length_b   1.000
_cell.length_c   1.000
_cell.angle_alpha   90.00
_cell.angle_beta   90.00
_cell.angle_gamma   90.00
#
_symmetry.space_group_name_H-M   'P 1'
#
loop_
_entity.id
_entity.type
_entity.pdbx_description
1 polymer ?
#
loop_
_entity_poly.entity_id
_entity_poly.type
_entity_poly.pdbx_seq_one_letter_code
_entity_poly.pdbx_strand_id
1 'polypeptide(L)'
;LKPQQKSILIVSPVYKVPEELTSSVSVLEFQLPTLPELREYITNITQNVVVDMDKEGFEQFVRAFQGLTISTVKTILSKALARSGKISLNDLQLVLEEKKQVIRKTQVLEFFNAEETMGSIGGMDVLKSWIITRGMAFSEQAQQFGLPYPKGVLIVGIQGTGKSLCAKAISQQWHMPLLRLDVGRQMGSYVG
;
A
#
# COMPACT_ATOMS: atom_id res chain seq x y z
N LEU A 1 -49.41 21.45 -7.79
CA LEU A 1 -48.32 20.68 -8.39
C LEU A 1 -47.50 20.06 -7.25
N LYS A 2 -47.51 18.71 -7.08
CA LYS A 2 -46.68 18.03 -6.13
C LYS A 2 -45.20 18.24 -6.56
N PRO A 3 -44.30 18.70 -5.67
CA PRO A 3 -42.91 18.84 -6.04
C PRO A 3 -42.34 17.45 -6.39
N GLN A 4 -41.85 17.31 -7.61
CA GLN A 4 -41.10 16.10 -7.98
C GLN A 4 -39.81 16.05 -7.20
N GLN A 5 -39.68 15.05 -6.36
CA GLN A 5 -38.40 14.79 -5.68
C GLN A 5 -37.37 14.36 -6.73
N LYS A 6 -36.34 15.16 -6.91
CA LYS A 6 -35.21 14.87 -7.80
C LYS A 6 -33.96 14.67 -6.95
N SER A 7 -33.23 13.61 -7.21
CA SER A 7 -31.94 13.35 -6.58
C SER A 7 -30.83 13.48 -7.62
N ILE A 8 -29.74 14.10 -7.23
CA ILE A 8 -28.54 14.24 -8.07
C ILE A 8 -27.45 13.38 -7.44
N LEU A 9 -26.87 12.49 -8.22
CA LEU A 9 -25.72 11.68 -7.83
C LEU A 9 -24.48 12.17 -8.58
N ILE A 10 -23.48 12.62 -7.83
CA ILE A 10 -22.19 13.06 -8.39
C ILE A 10 -21.13 12.01 -8.01
N VAL A 11 -20.47 11.44 -9.01
CA VAL A 11 -19.37 10.49 -8.82
C VAL A 11 -18.06 11.20 -9.14
N SER A 12 -17.15 11.25 -8.18
CA SER A 12 -15.85 11.91 -8.33
C SER A 12 -14.75 11.09 -7.65
N PRO A 13 -13.55 11.00 -8.24
CA PRO A 13 -12.40 10.36 -7.62
C PRO A 13 -11.76 11.20 -6.51
N VAL A 14 -12.15 12.47 -6.38
CA VAL A 14 -11.61 13.40 -5.40
C VAL A 14 -12.75 13.96 -4.56
N TYR A 15 -12.58 13.91 -3.25
CA TYR A 15 -13.49 14.59 -2.33
C TYR A 15 -13.20 16.09 -2.34
N LYS A 16 -14.01 16.83 -3.09
CA LYS A 16 -13.97 18.29 -3.10
C LYS A 16 -15.39 18.83 -3.20
N VAL A 17 -15.99 19.15 -2.07
CA VAL A 17 -17.32 19.75 -2.00
C VAL A 17 -17.15 21.24 -1.75
N PRO A 18 -17.76 22.12 -2.57
CA PRO A 18 -17.81 23.56 -2.29
C PRO A 18 -18.45 23.82 -0.91
N GLU A 19 -17.98 24.84 -0.22
CA GLU A 19 -18.47 25.15 1.15
C GLU A 19 -19.97 25.39 1.18
N GLU A 20 -20.52 25.98 0.13
CA GLU A 20 -21.95 26.30 -0.02
C GLU A 20 -22.84 25.03 -0.10
N LEU A 21 -22.27 23.90 -0.53
CA LEU A 21 -23.01 22.65 -0.69
C LEU A 21 -22.79 21.67 0.47
N THR A 22 -21.88 21.96 1.39
CA THR A 22 -21.49 21.03 2.44
C THR A 22 -22.65 20.59 3.33
N SER A 23 -23.64 21.46 3.56
CA SER A 23 -24.82 21.14 4.35
C SER A 23 -25.92 20.37 3.58
N SER A 24 -25.84 20.36 2.25
CA SER A 24 -26.87 19.80 1.36
C SER A 24 -26.48 18.50 0.67
N VAL A 25 -25.23 18.07 0.84
CA VAL A 25 -24.66 16.88 0.19
C VAL A 25 -24.38 15.80 1.22
N SER A 26 -24.89 14.61 0.96
CA SER A 26 -24.49 13.39 1.68
C SER A 26 -23.35 12.72 0.94
N VAL A 27 -22.22 12.54 1.60
CA VAL A 27 -21.03 11.91 1.01
C VAL A 27 -21.05 10.42 1.31
N LEU A 28 -20.95 9.63 0.25
CA LEU A 28 -20.79 8.19 0.33
C LEU A 28 -19.39 7.83 -0.15
N GLU A 29 -18.57 7.32 0.73
CA GLU A 29 -17.22 6.87 0.39
C GLU A 29 -17.25 5.40 -0.07
N PHE A 30 -16.75 5.15 -1.27
CA PHE A 30 -16.52 3.81 -1.77
C PHE A 30 -15.20 3.28 -1.23
N GLN A 31 -15.29 2.34 -0.30
CA GLN A 31 -14.12 1.70 0.27
C GLN A 31 -13.43 0.78 -0.74
N LEU A 32 -12.11 0.64 -0.58
CA LEU A 32 -11.34 -0.34 -1.32
C LEU A 32 -11.76 -1.76 -0.90
N PRO A 33 -11.64 -2.75 -1.82
CA PRO A 33 -12.05 -4.11 -1.53
C PRO A 33 -11.25 -4.70 -0.35
N THR A 34 -11.96 -5.41 0.51
CA THR A 34 -11.40 -6.17 1.62
C THR A 34 -10.67 -7.42 1.12
N LEU A 35 -9.84 -8.03 1.97
CA LEU A 35 -9.13 -9.26 1.62
C LEU A 35 -10.07 -10.42 1.22
N PRO A 36 -11.19 -10.70 1.90
CA PRO A 36 -12.16 -11.70 1.47
C PRO A 36 -12.76 -11.41 0.09
N GLU A 37 -13.15 -10.16 -0.18
CA GLU A 37 -13.69 -9.74 -1.48
C GLU A 37 -12.66 -9.89 -2.61
N LEU A 38 -11.41 -9.52 -2.36
CA LEU A 38 -10.31 -9.73 -3.30
C LEU A 38 -10.09 -11.21 -3.60
N ARG A 39 -10.10 -12.06 -2.56
CA ARG A 39 -9.96 -13.50 -2.72
C ARG A 39 -11.09 -14.08 -3.58
N GLU A 40 -12.33 -13.75 -3.26
CA GLU A 40 -13.49 -14.20 -4.01
C GLU A 40 -13.40 -13.74 -5.47
N TYR A 41 -13.09 -12.48 -5.69
CA TYR A 41 -12.97 -11.90 -7.03
C TYR A 41 -11.87 -12.56 -7.86
N ILE A 42 -10.67 -12.74 -7.29
CA ILE A 42 -9.53 -13.37 -7.97
C ILE A 42 -9.87 -14.84 -8.26
N THR A 43 -10.42 -15.56 -7.29
CA THR A 43 -10.83 -16.96 -7.47
C THR A 43 -11.84 -17.11 -8.62
N ASN A 44 -12.84 -16.24 -8.67
CA ASN A 44 -13.87 -16.27 -9.72
C ASN A 44 -13.28 -16.01 -11.12
N ILE A 45 -12.36 -15.06 -11.26
CA ILE A 45 -11.72 -14.77 -12.56
C ILE A 45 -10.77 -15.88 -12.97
N THR A 46 -10.13 -16.55 -12.02
CA THR A 46 -9.12 -17.56 -12.30
C THR A 46 -9.67 -18.99 -12.45
N GLN A 47 -11.00 -19.18 -12.33
CA GLN A 47 -11.62 -20.52 -12.44
C GLN A 47 -11.26 -21.28 -13.72
N ASN A 48 -11.12 -20.56 -14.84
CA ASN A 48 -10.81 -21.13 -16.16
C ASN A 48 -9.36 -20.84 -16.61
N VAL A 49 -8.49 -20.53 -15.66
CA VAL A 49 -7.10 -20.13 -15.93
C VAL A 49 -6.15 -21.04 -15.18
N VAL A 50 -5.01 -21.34 -15.78
CA VAL A 50 -3.95 -22.09 -15.09
C VAL A 50 -3.31 -21.19 -14.04
N VAL A 51 -3.44 -21.58 -12.78
CA VAL A 51 -2.80 -20.93 -11.63
C VAL A 51 -1.61 -21.80 -11.21
N ASP A 52 -0.41 -21.32 -11.46
CA ASP A 52 0.86 -22.01 -11.20
C ASP A 52 1.45 -21.55 -9.86
N MET A 53 0.76 -21.87 -8.78
CA MET A 53 1.19 -21.63 -7.41
C MET A 53 0.43 -22.54 -6.44
N ASP A 54 1.02 -22.80 -5.28
CA ASP A 54 0.38 -23.55 -4.19
C ASP A 54 -0.62 -22.66 -3.42
N LYS A 55 -1.30 -23.25 -2.43
CA LYS A 55 -2.30 -22.51 -1.64
C LYS A 55 -1.70 -21.34 -0.87
N GLU A 56 -0.51 -21.51 -0.34
CA GLU A 56 0.18 -20.47 0.43
C GLU A 56 0.62 -19.32 -0.48
N GLY A 57 1.18 -19.64 -1.64
CA GLY A 57 1.51 -18.67 -2.68
C GLY A 57 0.28 -17.91 -3.19
N PHE A 58 -0.86 -18.59 -3.35
CA PHE A 58 -2.10 -17.94 -3.73
C PHE A 58 -2.57 -16.93 -2.68
N GLU A 59 -2.51 -17.26 -1.38
CA GLU A 59 -2.84 -16.32 -0.32
C GLU A 59 -1.88 -15.11 -0.30
N GLN A 60 -0.59 -15.35 -0.49
CA GLN A 60 0.39 -14.26 -0.63
C GLN A 60 0.08 -13.38 -1.84
N PHE A 61 -0.28 -13.99 -2.96
CA PHE A 61 -0.67 -13.28 -4.18
C PHE A 61 -1.90 -12.42 -3.95
N VAL A 62 -2.97 -12.94 -3.34
CA VAL A 62 -4.18 -12.19 -3.01
C VAL A 62 -3.88 -11.03 -2.07
N ARG A 63 -3.08 -11.25 -1.02
CA ARG A 63 -2.66 -10.18 -0.09
C ARG A 63 -1.90 -9.06 -0.79
N ALA A 64 -1.14 -9.38 -1.82
CA ALA A 64 -0.42 -8.35 -2.58
C ALA A 64 -1.34 -7.34 -3.27
N PHE A 65 -2.58 -7.68 -3.58
CA PHE A 65 -3.55 -6.76 -4.19
C PHE A 65 -4.25 -5.81 -3.20
N GLN A 66 -4.08 -5.98 -1.89
CA GLN A 66 -4.68 -5.07 -0.91
C GLN A 66 -4.30 -3.62 -1.19
N GLY A 67 -5.28 -2.72 -1.10
CA GLY A 67 -5.11 -1.30 -1.39
C GLY A 67 -5.25 -0.93 -2.87
N LEU A 68 -5.61 -1.87 -3.75
CA LEU A 68 -5.93 -1.63 -5.15
C LEU A 68 -7.44 -1.73 -5.41
N THR A 69 -7.93 -1.01 -6.41
CA THR A 69 -9.32 -1.13 -6.86
C THR A 69 -9.53 -2.42 -7.66
N ILE A 70 -10.76 -2.93 -7.70
CA ILE A 70 -11.12 -4.10 -8.51
C ILE A 70 -10.75 -3.93 -9.99
N SER A 71 -10.92 -2.71 -10.52
CA SER A 71 -10.53 -2.40 -11.91
C SER A 71 -9.03 -2.58 -12.14
N THR A 72 -8.21 -2.12 -11.20
CA THR A 72 -6.75 -2.29 -11.25
C THR A 72 -6.36 -3.76 -11.13
N VAL A 73 -7.00 -4.50 -10.22
CA VAL A 73 -6.80 -5.96 -10.07
C VAL A 73 -7.08 -6.67 -11.39
N LYS A 74 -8.23 -6.39 -12.03
CA LYS A 74 -8.58 -6.95 -13.34
C LYS A 74 -7.52 -6.65 -14.40
N THR A 75 -7.05 -5.42 -14.45
CA THR A 75 -6.02 -5.00 -15.43
C THR A 75 -4.71 -5.77 -15.22
N ILE A 76 -4.26 -5.94 -13.99
CA ILE A 76 -3.03 -6.67 -13.67
C ILE A 76 -3.18 -8.14 -14.06
N LEU A 77 -4.29 -8.78 -13.68
CA LEU A 77 -4.56 -10.18 -14.04
C LEU A 77 -4.63 -10.38 -15.55
N SER A 78 -5.27 -9.45 -16.27
CA SER A 78 -5.31 -9.48 -17.75
C SER A 78 -3.91 -9.33 -18.37
N LYS A 79 -3.05 -8.46 -17.81
CA LYS A 79 -1.64 -8.32 -18.25
C LYS A 79 -0.83 -9.61 -18.00
N ALA A 80 -0.99 -10.22 -16.83
CA ALA A 80 -0.32 -11.48 -16.49
C ALA A 80 -0.70 -12.59 -17.45
N LEU A 81 -2.00 -12.74 -17.73
CA LEU A 81 -2.53 -13.74 -18.66
C LEU A 81 -2.07 -13.50 -20.10
N ALA A 82 -2.09 -12.24 -20.56
CA ALA A 82 -1.62 -11.90 -21.91
C ALA A 82 -0.13 -12.19 -22.10
N ARG A 83 0.67 -12.13 -21.01
CA ARG A 83 2.12 -12.34 -21.03
C ARG A 83 2.50 -13.83 -21.07
N SER A 84 1.85 -14.66 -20.29
CA SER A 84 2.28 -16.04 -20.04
C SER A 84 1.18 -17.10 -20.19
N GLY A 85 -0.07 -16.70 -20.40
CA GLY A 85 -1.23 -17.60 -20.45
C GLY A 85 -1.58 -18.25 -19.11
N LYS A 86 -0.84 -17.94 -18.05
CA LYS A 86 -1.03 -18.45 -16.69
C LYS A 86 -0.77 -17.35 -15.66
N ILE A 87 -1.17 -17.60 -14.43
CA ILE A 87 -0.88 -16.72 -13.29
C ILE A 87 0.10 -17.43 -12.36
N SER A 88 1.17 -16.73 -11.97
CA SER A 88 2.25 -17.28 -11.14
C SER A 88 2.72 -16.25 -10.10
N LEU A 89 3.51 -16.66 -9.12
CA LEU A 89 4.13 -15.78 -8.15
C LEU A 89 5.05 -14.71 -8.79
N ASN A 90 5.59 -14.97 -9.99
CA ASN A 90 6.40 -13.99 -10.71
C ASN A 90 5.59 -12.73 -11.09
N ASP A 91 4.27 -12.85 -11.20
CA ASP A 91 3.38 -11.74 -11.53
C ASP A 91 3.17 -10.76 -10.35
N LEU A 92 3.67 -11.09 -9.15
CA LEU A 92 3.75 -10.15 -8.03
C LEU A 92 4.51 -8.87 -8.39
N GLN A 93 5.49 -8.94 -9.28
CA GLN A 93 6.20 -7.75 -9.75
C GLN A 93 5.27 -6.77 -10.47
N LEU A 94 4.31 -7.25 -11.26
CA LEU A 94 3.31 -6.40 -11.91
C LEU A 94 2.43 -5.68 -10.88
N VAL A 95 2.06 -6.39 -9.80
CA VAL A 95 1.29 -5.77 -8.71
C VAL A 95 2.08 -4.67 -8.03
N LEU A 96 3.37 -4.91 -7.74
CA LEU A 96 4.25 -3.92 -7.12
C LEU A 96 4.46 -2.70 -8.03
N GLU A 97 4.62 -2.90 -9.33
CA GLU A 97 4.76 -1.80 -10.29
C GLU A 97 3.50 -0.93 -10.34
N GLU A 98 2.32 -1.52 -10.39
CA GLU A 98 1.06 -0.77 -10.36
C GLU A 98 0.88 -0.03 -9.02
N LYS A 99 1.22 -0.64 -7.88
CA LYS A 99 1.22 0.05 -6.59
C LYS A 99 2.16 1.26 -6.58
N LYS A 100 3.37 1.11 -7.13
CA LYS A 100 4.31 2.22 -7.29
C LYS A 100 3.71 3.35 -8.13
N GLN A 101 2.99 3.02 -9.20
CA GLN A 101 2.34 4.03 -10.05
C GLN A 101 1.19 4.75 -9.32
N VAL A 102 0.37 4.02 -8.56
CA VAL A 102 -0.71 4.61 -7.75
C VAL A 102 -0.12 5.60 -6.74
N ILE A 103 0.95 5.21 -6.04
CA ILE A 103 1.65 6.07 -5.08
C ILE A 103 2.23 7.32 -5.76
N ARG A 104 2.87 7.17 -6.93
CA ARG A 104 3.42 8.29 -7.70
C ARG A 104 2.35 9.31 -8.12
N LYS A 105 1.13 8.85 -8.43
CA LYS A 105 0.01 9.73 -8.79
C LYS A 105 -0.45 10.63 -7.65
N THR A 106 -0.22 10.24 -6.39
CA THR A 106 -0.60 11.08 -5.23
C THR A 106 0.27 12.33 -5.09
N GLN A 107 1.43 12.39 -5.75
CA GLN A 107 2.42 13.49 -5.73
C GLN A 107 2.95 13.85 -4.33
N VAL A 108 2.41 13.24 -3.28
CA VAL A 108 2.73 13.49 -1.87
C VAL A 108 3.70 12.46 -1.33
N LEU A 109 3.64 11.24 -1.87
CA LEU A 109 4.47 10.11 -1.46
C LEU A 109 5.46 9.75 -2.57
N GLU A 110 6.72 9.62 -2.22
CA GLU A 110 7.77 9.12 -3.10
C GLU A 110 8.20 7.72 -2.66
N PHE A 111 8.25 6.81 -3.62
CA PHE A 111 8.74 5.45 -3.37
C PHE A 111 10.26 5.43 -3.44
N PHE A 112 10.90 4.93 -2.39
CA PHE A 112 12.33 4.73 -2.33
C PHE A 112 12.69 3.25 -2.52
N ASN A 113 13.54 2.96 -3.50
CA ASN A 113 14.21 1.66 -3.53
C ASN A 113 15.30 1.70 -2.45
N ALA A 114 15.11 0.92 -1.40
CA ALA A 114 16.13 0.76 -0.38
C ALA A 114 17.00 -0.44 -0.77
N GLU A 115 18.25 -0.19 -1.10
CA GLU A 115 19.27 -1.21 -1.36
C GLU A 115 20.22 -1.37 -0.16
N GLU A 116 20.16 -0.42 0.75
CA GLU A 116 21.00 -0.37 1.93
C GLU A 116 20.58 -1.38 3.00
N THR A 117 21.53 -2.15 3.48
CA THR A 117 21.35 -3.16 4.52
C THR A 117 21.79 -2.65 5.90
N MET A 118 21.47 -3.39 6.98
CA MET A 118 22.00 -3.10 8.32
C MET A 118 23.54 -3.11 8.37
N GLY A 119 24.20 -3.84 7.48
CA GLY A 119 25.64 -3.86 7.34
C GLY A 119 26.23 -2.53 6.81
N SER A 120 25.43 -1.76 6.06
CA SER A 120 25.84 -0.45 5.55
C SER A 120 25.89 0.64 6.63
N ILE A 121 25.34 0.37 7.82
CA ILE A 121 25.34 1.30 8.94
C ILE A 121 26.52 1.00 9.84
N GLY A 122 27.47 1.93 9.96
CA GLY A 122 28.58 1.83 10.92
C GLY A 122 28.08 2.05 12.35
N GLY A 123 28.50 1.20 13.29
CA GLY A 123 28.09 1.30 14.69
C GLY A 123 26.60 1.06 14.92
N MET A 124 26.02 1.76 15.89
CA MET A 124 24.59 1.71 16.25
C MET A 124 24.08 0.30 16.65
N ASP A 125 24.88 -0.49 17.33
CA ASP A 125 24.60 -1.88 17.65
C ASP A 125 23.31 -2.04 18.48
N VAL A 126 23.05 -1.10 19.37
CA VAL A 126 21.81 -1.06 20.16
C VAL A 126 20.59 -0.87 19.27
N LEU A 127 20.66 0.05 18.29
CA LEU A 127 19.59 0.28 17.33
C LEU A 127 19.37 -0.96 16.44
N LYS A 128 20.45 -1.57 15.97
CA LYS A 128 20.39 -2.79 15.15
C LYS A 128 19.71 -3.95 15.90
N SER A 129 20.11 -4.20 17.13
CA SER A 129 19.49 -5.22 17.97
C SER A 129 18.02 -4.93 18.24
N TRP A 130 17.68 -3.67 18.50
CA TRP A 130 16.30 -3.24 18.72
C TRP A 130 15.43 -3.45 17.49
N ILE A 131 15.91 -3.12 16.29
CA ILE A 131 15.20 -3.30 15.01
C ILE A 131 14.93 -4.78 14.74
N ILE A 132 15.92 -5.65 14.97
CA ILE A 132 15.76 -7.10 14.79
C ILE A 132 14.67 -7.63 15.75
N THR A 133 14.74 -7.27 17.02
CA THR A 133 13.76 -7.69 18.03
C THR A 133 12.36 -7.19 17.69
N ARG A 134 12.22 -5.93 17.26
CA ARG A 134 10.93 -5.37 16.88
C ARG A 134 10.36 -5.97 15.59
N GLY A 135 11.24 -6.38 14.67
CA GLY A 135 10.85 -7.08 13.45
C GLY A 135 10.10 -8.39 13.71
N MET A 136 10.37 -9.07 14.84
CA MET A 136 9.62 -10.28 15.22
C MET A 136 8.13 -10.04 15.46
N ALA A 137 7.72 -8.80 15.76
CA ALA A 137 6.31 -8.45 15.96
C ALA A 137 5.48 -8.54 14.65
N PHE A 138 6.12 -8.63 13.49
CA PHE A 138 5.44 -8.86 12.21
C PHE A 138 5.14 -10.34 11.93
N SER A 139 5.64 -11.27 12.75
CA SER A 139 5.38 -12.70 12.60
C SER A 139 3.93 -13.06 12.95
N GLU A 140 3.42 -14.12 12.34
CA GLU A 140 2.07 -14.64 12.65
C GLU A 140 1.96 -15.09 14.11
N GLN A 141 3.02 -15.64 14.68
CA GLN A 141 3.07 -16.05 16.09
C GLN A 141 2.89 -14.86 17.04
N ALA A 142 3.55 -13.73 16.73
CA ALA A 142 3.42 -12.52 17.53
C ALA A 142 1.99 -11.95 17.47
N GLN A 143 1.34 -12.03 16.31
CA GLN A 143 -0.05 -11.60 16.13
C GLN A 143 -1.04 -12.49 16.88
N GLN A 144 -0.86 -13.81 16.80
CA GLN A 144 -1.67 -14.77 17.57
C GLN A 144 -1.54 -14.55 19.07
N PHE A 145 -0.37 -14.12 19.53
CA PHE A 145 -0.12 -13.74 20.92
C PHE A 145 -0.74 -12.38 21.31
N GLY A 146 -1.23 -11.61 20.32
CA GLY A 146 -1.85 -10.30 20.54
C GLY A 146 -0.85 -9.14 20.60
N LEU A 147 0.39 -9.31 20.11
CA LEU A 147 1.36 -8.22 20.06
C LEU A 147 0.99 -7.24 18.92
N PRO A 148 0.86 -5.93 19.22
CA PRO A 148 0.59 -4.95 18.18
C PRO A 148 1.81 -4.73 17.29
N TYR A 149 1.58 -4.41 16.02
CA TYR A 149 2.64 -3.97 15.11
C TYR A 149 3.37 -2.73 15.62
N PRO A 150 4.69 -2.60 15.36
CA PRO A 150 5.41 -1.36 15.59
C PRO A 150 4.77 -0.21 14.83
N LYS A 151 4.38 0.86 15.52
CA LYS A 151 3.68 2.00 14.92
C LYS A 151 4.59 3.08 14.38
N GLY A 152 5.79 3.21 14.92
CA GLY A 152 6.73 4.22 14.48
C GLY A 152 8.06 4.18 15.21
N VAL A 153 9.06 4.82 14.62
CA VAL A 153 10.39 5.04 15.17
C VAL A 153 10.73 6.51 14.99
N LEU A 154 11.08 7.19 16.08
CA LEU A 154 11.60 8.55 16.03
C LEU A 154 13.11 8.50 16.03
N ILE A 155 13.75 8.96 14.94
CA ILE A 155 15.22 9.05 14.82
C ILE A 155 15.60 10.53 14.91
N VAL A 156 16.33 10.89 15.95
CA VAL A 156 16.77 12.26 16.21
C VAL A 156 18.30 12.36 16.08
N GLY A 157 18.79 13.42 15.50
CA GLY A 157 20.22 13.68 15.33
C GLY A 157 20.47 14.84 14.38
N ILE A 158 21.70 15.37 14.37
CA ILE A 158 22.12 16.45 13.49
C ILE A 158 22.09 16.00 12.01
N GLN A 159 22.14 16.96 11.10
CA GLN A 159 22.20 16.66 9.67
C GLN A 159 23.47 15.87 9.34
N GLY A 160 23.39 14.90 8.42
CA GLY A 160 24.54 14.07 8.01
C GLY A 160 24.80 12.84 8.87
N THR A 161 24.12 12.62 9.99
CA THR A 161 24.33 11.46 10.89
C THR A 161 23.70 10.13 10.42
N GLY A 162 23.29 10.03 9.17
CA GLY A 162 22.78 8.77 8.63
C GLY A 162 21.33 8.42 8.94
N LYS A 163 20.49 9.36 9.41
CA LYS A 163 19.06 9.12 9.72
C LYS A 163 18.30 8.49 8.56
N SER A 164 18.45 9.02 7.35
CA SER A 164 17.80 8.49 6.14
C SER A 164 18.37 7.13 5.73
N LEU A 165 19.66 6.88 5.99
CA LEU A 165 20.30 5.58 5.77
C LEU A 165 19.69 4.53 6.71
N CYS A 166 19.47 4.89 7.98
CA CYS A 166 18.79 4.02 8.94
C CYS A 166 17.38 3.65 8.47
N ALA A 167 16.58 4.63 8.00
CA ALA A 167 15.23 4.36 7.51
C ALA A 167 15.22 3.36 6.34
N LYS A 168 16.15 3.50 5.40
CA LYS A 168 16.31 2.58 4.27
C LYS A 168 16.71 1.17 4.73
N ALA A 169 17.69 1.06 5.63
CA ALA A 169 18.12 -0.23 6.16
C ALA A 169 17.03 -0.92 7.01
N ILE A 170 16.21 -0.15 7.75
CA ILE A 170 15.05 -0.69 8.48
C ILE A 170 14.03 -1.28 7.50
N SER A 171 13.73 -0.59 6.41
CA SER A 171 12.78 -1.07 5.41
C SER A 171 13.24 -2.39 4.77
N GLN A 172 14.52 -2.52 4.49
CA GLN A 172 15.12 -3.76 4.01
C GLN A 172 15.05 -4.88 5.04
N GLN A 173 15.40 -4.58 6.29
CA GLN A 173 15.41 -5.58 7.38
C GLN A 173 14.00 -6.13 7.65
N TRP A 174 12.97 -5.29 7.52
CA TRP A 174 11.58 -5.68 7.73
C TRP A 174 10.86 -6.09 6.45
N HIS A 175 11.56 -6.11 5.30
CA HIS A 175 11.01 -6.44 3.97
C HIS A 175 9.78 -5.60 3.62
N MET A 176 9.83 -4.31 3.99
CA MET A 176 8.73 -3.36 3.76
C MET A 176 9.13 -2.30 2.74
N PRO A 177 8.20 -1.84 1.90
CA PRO A 177 8.46 -0.72 1.01
C PRO A 177 8.68 0.57 1.80
N LEU A 178 9.66 1.38 1.39
CA LEU A 178 9.93 2.68 1.97
C LEU A 178 9.24 3.77 1.17
N LEU A 179 8.40 4.55 1.84
CA LEU A 179 7.74 5.72 1.28
C LEU A 179 8.20 6.97 2.02
N ARG A 180 8.54 8.01 1.26
CA ARG A 180 8.84 9.34 1.80
C ARG A 180 7.62 10.24 1.64
N LEU A 181 7.17 10.84 2.73
CA LEU A 181 6.17 11.89 2.72
C LEU A 181 6.88 13.25 2.56
N ASP A 182 6.55 13.98 1.49
CA ASP A 182 7.03 15.34 1.29
C ASP A 182 6.00 16.35 1.82
N VAL A 183 6.18 16.72 3.08
CA VAL A 183 5.28 17.65 3.78
C VAL A 183 5.34 19.06 3.15
N GLY A 184 6.47 19.45 2.55
CA GLY A 184 6.64 20.76 1.91
C GLY A 184 5.72 20.94 0.72
N ARG A 185 5.50 19.88 -0.07
CA ARG A 185 4.56 19.92 -1.19
C ARG A 185 3.10 20.00 -0.75
N GLN A 186 2.75 19.42 0.40
CA GLN A 186 1.39 19.53 0.93
C GLN A 186 1.06 20.94 1.41
N MET A 187 1.98 21.60 2.10
CA MET A 187 1.75 22.94 2.62
C MET A 187 1.73 24.03 1.52
N GLY A 188 2.47 23.83 0.42
CA GLY A 188 2.48 24.74 -0.72
C GLY A 188 1.16 24.83 -1.48
N SER A 189 0.26 23.87 -1.36
CA SER A 189 -1.08 23.91 -1.97
C SER A 189 -2.15 24.57 -1.09
N TYR A 190 -1.83 24.88 0.17
CA TYR A 190 -2.73 25.57 1.11
C TYR A 190 -2.37 27.04 1.34
N VAL A 191 -1.27 27.53 0.79
CA VAL A 191 -0.75 28.90 0.97
C VAL A 191 -0.69 29.61 -0.40
N GLY A 192 -1.69 29.39 -1.23
CA GLY A 192 -1.84 30.08 -2.51
C GLY A 192 -3.23 30.63 -2.68
#